data_c1a00deeeb159125adeaae8172cf513c
#
_entry.id   c1a00deeeb159125adeaae8172cf513c
#
_cell.length_a   1.000
_cell.length_b   1.000
_cell.length_c   1.000
_cell.angle_alpha   90.00
_cell.angle_beta   90.00
_cell.angle_gamma   90.00
#
_symmetry.space_group_name_H-M   'P 1'
#
loop_
_entity.id
_entity.type
_entity.pdbx_description
1 polymer ?
#
loop_
_entity_poly.entity_id
_entity_poly.type
_entity_poly.pdbx_seq_one_letter_code
_entity_poly.pdbx_strand_id
1 'polypeptide(L)'
;MMLVGLTFVTLTFSNRLFSVGPAFEEMTDGFRPVMQTASLATLNGDIDGLAVAAQDFQTKILPLAAQQAKVTPEQLAGSLAAGFPAVMKGISETPAITTQFRGVVEVLSAEQQRFAKADQIPTASLPATTVPWTLLSIGVVLMGLGAVMFRPGKKAIAAGLVIGIALVAVPFVLSLPGKASAADKMNADLKPVYTQQLVTGAAASLATVQAMAVEMNAKLLPAFAQQAGVSVPQFQQQLGLAAPGLAAAIQNMPAALERFTTAVDTFRANLDEYDSIKSVSLVPIVWTLIAGGAVTFLVAATLVFERRPAAFDVRAVPSRKAA
;
A
#
# COMPACT_ATOMS: atom_id res chain seq x y z
N MET A 1 5.47 -9.14 -35.51
CA MET A 1 4.64 -9.90 -34.58
C MET A 1 5.44 -10.90 -33.74
N MET A 2 6.27 -11.76 -34.33
CA MET A 2 7.08 -12.73 -33.56
C MET A 2 7.99 -12.05 -32.54
N LEU A 3 8.68 -10.95 -32.90
CA LEU A 3 9.52 -10.17 -31.99
C LEU A 3 8.69 -9.56 -30.85
N VAL A 4 7.48 -9.04 -31.15
CA VAL A 4 6.57 -8.51 -30.10
C VAL A 4 6.17 -9.59 -29.12
N GLY A 5 5.82 -10.78 -29.63
CA GLY A 5 5.51 -11.93 -28.78
C GLY A 5 6.68 -12.34 -27.89
N LEU A 6 7.90 -12.39 -28.47
CA LEU A 6 9.12 -12.68 -27.72
C LEU A 6 9.38 -11.62 -26.63
N THR A 7 9.14 -10.34 -26.94
CA THR A 7 9.28 -9.25 -25.94
C THR A 7 8.34 -9.47 -24.76
N PHE A 8 7.09 -9.87 -24.98
CA PHE A 8 6.16 -10.12 -23.88
C PHE A 8 6.57 -11.34 -23.03
N VAL A 9 7.02 -12.43 -23.66
CA VAL A 9 7.56 -13.57 -22.92
C VAL A 9 8.78 -13.15 -22.10
N THR A 10 9.75 -12.47 -22.70
CA THR A 10 10.94 -12.00 -22.00
C THR A 10 10.60 -11.06 -20.86
N LEU A 11 9.68 -10.12 -21.07
CA LEU A 11 9.22 -9.17 -20.04
C LEU A 11 8.60 -9.88 -18.83
N THR A 12 7.81 -10.94 -19.07
CA THR A 12 7.19 -11.74 -18.02
C THR A 12 8.23 -12.41 -17.13
N PHE A 13 9.29 -12.98 -17.73
CA PHE A 13 10.33 -13.67 -16.96
C PHE A 13 11.37 -12.72 -16.37
N SER A 14 11.82 -11.70 -17.12
CA SER A 14 12.83 -10.76 -16.64
C SER A 14 12.37 -9.91 -15.45
N ASN A 15 11.09 -9.54 -15.43
CA ASN A 15 10.49 -8.83 -14.30
C ASN A 15 9.92 -9.76 -13.22
N ARG A 16 10.17 -11.07 -13.31
CA ARG A 16 9.71 -12.06 -12.32
C ARG A 16 8.22 -11.93 -12.01
N LEU A 17 7.38 -11.64 -13.02
CA LEU A 17 5.96 -11.33 -12.81
C LEU A 17 5.18 -12.48 -12.15
N PHE A 18 5.66 -13.72 -12.25
CA PHE A 18 5.08 -14.87 -11.56
C PHE A 18 5.25 -14.85 -10.04
N SER A 19 6.27 -14.15 -9.52
CA SER A 19 6.44 -13.91 -8.08
C SER A 19 5.90 -12.55 -7.65
N VAL A 20 6.03 -11.54 -8.51
CA VAL A 20 5.57 -10.16 -8.24
C VAL A 20 4.03 -10.07 -8.17
N GLY A 21 3.32 -10.78 -9.04
CA GLY A 21 1.84 -10.79 -9.05
C GLY A 21 1.24 -11.26 -7.72
N PRO A 22 1.59 -12.46 -7.23
CA PRO A 22 1.15 -12.92 -5.91
C PRO A 22 1.57 -11.99 -4.76
N ALA A 23 2.83 -11.55 -4.72
CA ALA A 23 3.32 -10.65 -3.68
C ALA A 23 2.57 -9.30 -3.67
N PHE A 24 2.24 -8.77 -4.85
CA PHE A 24 1.44 -7.55 -4.96
C PHE A 24 0.01 -7.75 -4.43
N GLU A 25 -0.61 -8.88 -4.75
CA GLU A 25 -1.96 -9.22 -4.28
C GLU A 25 -1.98 -9.42 -2.77
N GLU A 26 -1.06 -10.20 -2.21
CA GLU A 26 -0.94 -10.44 -0.78
C GLU A 26 -0.72 -9.15 0.00
N MET A 27 0.17 -8.28 -0.49
CA MET A 27 0.41 -6.97 0.08
C MET A 27 -0.85 -6.09 0.04
N THR A 28 -1.55 -6.00 -1.10
CA THR A 28 -2.76 -5.16 -1.19
C THR A 28 -3.87 -5.69 -0.31
N ASP A 29 -4.08 -7.00 -0.24
CA ASP A 29 -5.07 -7.63 0.64
C ASP A 29 -4.76 -7.38 2.13
N GLY A 30 -3.50 -7.52 2.52
CA GLY A 30 -3.05 -7.26 3.89
C GLY A 30 -3.26 -5.80 4.30
N PHE A 31 -3.00 -4.85 3.39
CA PHE A 31 -3.14 -3.42 3.67
C PHE A 31 -4.55 -2.88 3.54
N ARG A 32 -5.46 -3.55 2.84
CA ARG A 32 -6.83 -3.07 2.61
C ARG A 32 -7.56 -2.65 3.89
N PRO A 33 -7.51 -3.39 5.01
CA PRO A 33 -8.14 -2.97 6.26
C PRO A 33 -7.50 -1.71 6.87
N VAL A 34 -6.18 -1.60 6.81
CA VAL A 34 -5.42 -0.47 7.38
C VAL A 34 -5.62 0.81 6.57
N MET A 35 -5.69 0.69 5.24
CA MET A 35 -5.83 1.82 4.31
C MET A 35 -7.25 2.40 4.22
N GLN A 36 -8.21 1.87 4.99
CA GLN A 36 -9.54 2.48 5.09
C GLN A 36 -9.49 3.84 5.79
N THR A 37 -10.27 4.80 5.30
CA THR A 37 -10.33 6.16 5.88
C THR A 37 -10.68 6.13 7.37
N ALA A 38 -11.62 5.29 7.76
CA ALA A 38 -12.02 5.14 9.16
C ALA A 38 -10.89 4.58 10.03
N SER A 39 -10.12 3.61 9.51
CA SER A 39 -8.98 3.01 10.22
C SER A 39 -7.86 4.02 10.45
N LEU A 40 -7.47 4.76 9.42
CA LEU A 40 -6.42 5.79 9.51
C LEU A 40 -6.86 6.95 10.43
N ALA A 41 -8.11 7.38 10.37
CA ALA A 41 -8.65 8.40 11.26
C ALA A 41 -8.64 7.94 12.73
N THR A 42 -8.99 6.66 12.98
CA THR A 42 -8.96 6.08 14.32
C THR A 42 -7.54 5.97 14.86
N LEU A 43 -6.56 5.52 14.04
CA LEU A 43 -5.16 5.48 14.43
C LEU A 43 -4.61 6.88 14.76
N ASN A 44 -4.96 7.91 13.99
CA ASN A 44 -4.61 9.30 14.32
C ASN A 44 -5.21 9.73 15.66
N GLY A 45 -6.49 9.43 15.90
CA GLY A 45 -7.14 9.70 17.18
C GLY A 45 -6.47 9.01 18.37
N ASP A 46 -6.01 7.76 18.19
CA ASP A 46 -5.28 7.02 19.21
C ASP A 46 -3.90 7.66 19.50
N ILE A 47 -3.19 8.13 18.46
CA ILE A 47 -1.91 8.85 18.60
C ILE A 47 -2.11 10.16 19.37
N ASP A 48 -3.14 10.93 19.02
CA ASP A 48 -3.47 12.18 19.69
C ASP A 48 -3.89 11.93 21.14
N GLY A 49 -4.69 10.88 21.39
CA GLY A 49 -5.07 10.45 22.73
C GLY A 49 -3.87 10.11 23.61
N LEU A 50 -2.89 9.38 23.06
CA LEU A 50 -1.64 9.05 23.77
C LEU A 50 -0.81 10.31 24.09
N ALA A 51 -0.72 11.25 23.15
CA ALA A 51 -0.01 12.51 23.35
C ALA A 51 -0.66 13.37 24.46
N VAL A 52 -2.00 13.49 24.41
CA VAL A 52 -2.79 14.24 25.41
C VAL A 52 -2.67 13.57 26.78
N ALA A 53 -2.69 12.25 26.85
CA ALA A 53 -2.54 11.52 28.11
C ALA A 53 -1.17 11.76 28.76
N ALA A 54 -0.09 11.70 27.98
CA ALA A 54 1.25 11.99 28.48
C ALA A 54 1.38 13.45 28.97
N GLN A 55 0.78 14.39 28.24
CA GLN A 55 0.73 15.79 28.66
C GLN A 55 -0.09 15.97 29.96
N ASP A 56 -1.28 15.41 30.05
CA ASP A 56 -2.12 15.46 31.27
C ASP A 56 -1.40 14.87 32.47
N PHE A 57 -0.69 13.75 32.26
CA PHE A 57 0.12 13.16 33.35
C PHE A 57 1.20 14.12 33.84
N GLN A 58 1.98 14.72 32.93
CA GLN A 58 3.09 15.59 33.28
C GLN A 58 2.63 16.93 33.87
N THR A 59 1.56 17.52 33.33
CA THR A 59 1.15 18.90 33.69
C THR A 59 0.09 18.95 34.79
N LYS A 60 -0.68 17.89 34.99
CA LYS A 60 -1.78 17.85 35.97
C LYS A 60 -1.53 16.84 37.09
N ILE A 61 -1.28 15.57 36.72
CA ILE A 61 -1.21 14.50 37.73
C ILE A 61 0.08 14.55 38.53
N LEU A 62 1.22 14.68 37.87
CA LEU A 62 2.51 14.69 38.53
C LEU A 62 2.65 15.87 39.54
N PRO A 63 2.29 17.12 39.21
CA PRO A 63 2.32 18.22 40.17
C PRO A 63 1.33 18.05 41.33
N LEU A 64 0.11 17.60 41.03
CA LEU A 64 -0.91 17.35 42.06
C LEU A 64 -0.47 16.27 43.06
N ALA A 65 0.06 15.16 42.58
CA ALA A 65 0.58 14.08 43.39
C ALA A 65 1.80 14.50 44.20
N ALA A 66 2.71 15.32 43.63
CA ALA A 66 3.85 15.88 44.31
C ALA A 66 3.45 16.81 45.47
N GLN A 67 2.43 17.64 45.26
CA GLN A 67 1.87 18.51 46.30
C GLN A 67 1.27 17.70 47.45
N GLN A 68 0.52 16.63 47.15
CA GLN A 68 -0.06 15.73 48.18
C GLN A 68 1.03 14.99 48.97
N ALA A 69 2.07 14.53 48.27
CA ALA A 69 3.22 13.86 48.87
C ALA A 69 4.18 14.82 49.59
N LYS A 70 3.99 16.15 49.48
CA LYS A 70 4.87 17.19 50.02
C LYS A 70 6.33 17.08 49.55
N VAL A 71 6.51 16.72 48.28
CA VAL A 71 7.79 16.64 47.59
C VAL A 71 7.78 17.50 46.31
N THR A 72 8.93 17.68 45.67
CA THR A 72 8.94 18.37 44.37
C THR A 72 8.50 17.39 43.26
N PRO A 73 7.99 17.90 42.14
CA PRO A 73 7.64 17.06 40.99
C PRO A 73 8.80 16.18 40.51
N GLU A 74 10.02 16.70 40.55
CA GLU A 74 11.25 16.01 40.14
C GLU A 74 11.57 14.84 41.10
N GLN A 75 11.42 15.07 42.41
CA GLN A 75 11.61 14.01 43.42
C GLN A 75 10.56 12.91 43.27
N LEU A 76 9.30 13.29 43.03
CA LEU A 76 8.24 12.32 42.77
C LEU A 76 8.52 11.57 41.47
N ALA A 77 8.89 12.25 40.39
CA ALA A 77 9.23 11.60 39.11
C ALA A 77 10.38 10.57 39.29
N GLY A 78 11.41 10.91 40.07
CA GLY A 78 12.50 9.99 40.42
C GLY A 78 12.03 8.76 41.20
N SER A 79 11.14 8.93 42.19
CA SER A 79 10.57 7.81 42.94
C SER A 79 9.61 6.96 42.09
N LEU A 80 8.81 7.58 41.22
CA LEU A 80 7.97 6.88 40.26
C LEU A 80 8.82 6.09 39.25
N ALA A 81 9.93 6.64 38.78
CA ALA A 81 10.85 5.93 37.88
C ALA A 81 11.45 4.67 38.53
N ALA A 82 11.71 4.70 39.84
CA ALA A 82 12.18 3.53 40.61
C ALA A 82 11.05 2.50 40.81
N GLY A 83 9.83 2.94 41.13
CA GLY A 83 8.69 2.06 41.41
C GLY A 83 7.92 1.57 40.16
N PHE A 84 7.87 2.41 39.12
CA PHE A 84 7.08 2.19 37.91
C PHE A 84 7.90 2.52 36.64
N PRO A 85 9.00 1.82 36.39
CA PRO A 85 9.95 2.15 35.34
C PRO A 85 9.36 2.08 33.94
N ALA A 86 8.44 1.15 33.67
CA ALA A 86 7.81 1.05 32.34
C ALA A 86 6.87 2.22 32.06
N VAL A 87 6.11 2.68 33.06
CA VAL A 87 5.25 3.87 32.94
C VAL A 87 6.08 5.10 32.68
N MET A 88 7.11 5.36 33.48
CA MET A 88 7.95 6.56 33.31
C MET A 88 8.73 6.56 31.98
N LYS A 89 9.23 5.39 31.58
CA LYS A 89 9.85 5.22 30.26
C LYS A 89 8.85 5.50 29.14
N GLY A 90 7.66 4.91 29.19
CA GLY A 90 6.61 5.12 28.20
C GLY A 90 6.22 6.59 28.07
N ILE A 91 6.02 7.29 29.20
CA ILE A 91 5.69 8.71 29.22
C ILE A 91 6.83 9.56 28.62
N SER A 92 8.08 9.27 28.95
CA SER A 92 9.24 10.01 28.42
C SER A 92 9.47 9.79 26.92
N GLU A 93 9.16 8.58 26.40
CA GLU A 93 9.31 8.22 25.00
C GLU A 93 8.07 8.59 24.15
N THR A 94 6.91 8.91 24.77
CA THR A 94 5.67 9.22 24.06
C THR A 94 5.84 10.28 22.96
N PRO A 95 6.56 11.40 23.13
CA PRO A 95 6.72 12.37 22.05
C PRO A 95 7.42 11.81 20.82
N ALA A 96 8.44 10.98 21.00
CA ALA A 96 9.14 10.31 19.91
C ALA A 96 8.25 9.26 19.24
N ILE A 97 7.56 8.43 20.03
CA ILE A 97 6.63 7.39 19.57
C ILE A 97 5.50 8.01 18.75
N THR A 98 4.85 9.04 19.28
CA THR A 98 3.73 9.69 18.57
C THR A 98 4.19 10.39 17.30
N THR A 99 5.38 10.98 17.26
CA THR A 99 5.96 11.58 16.05
C THR A 99 6.23 10.50 14.99
N GLN A 100 6.81 9.37 15.38
CA GLN A 100 7.10 8.26 14.48
C GLN A 100 5.81 7.68 13.87
N PHE A 101 4.82 7.35 14.70
CA PHE A 101 3.56 6.79 14.21
C PHE A 101 2.77 7.79 13.38
N ARG A 102 2.72 9.06 13.78
CA ARG A 102 2.06 10.11 12.99
C ARG A 102 2.68 10.25 11.61
N GLY A 103 4.00 10.25 11.48
CA GLY A 103 4.67 10.29 10.19
C GLY A 103 4.29 9.12 9.28
N VAL A 104 4.15 7.90 9.83
CA VAL A 104 3.69 6.73 9.05
C VAL A 104 2.23 6.90 8.63
N VAL A 105 1.33 7.29 9.53
CA VAL A 105 -0.09 7.46 9.23
C VAL A 105 -0.33 8.60 8.23
N GLU A 106 0.46 9.68 8.28
CA GLU A 106 0.41 10.76 7.28
C GLU A 106 0.76 10.24 5.87
N VAL A 107 1.84 9.47 5.74
CA VAL A 107 2.21 8.87 4.45
C VAL A 107 1.12 7.93 3.95
N LEU A 108 0.60 7.04 4.80
CA LEU A 108 -0.50 6.13 4.42
C LEU A 108 -1.75 6.90 4.00
N SER A 109 -2.10 7.97 4.71
CA SER A 109 -3.26 8.81 4.39
C SER A 109 -3.09 9.53 3.04
N ALA A 110 -1.88 10.02 2.74
CA ALA A 110 -1.58 10.64 1.45
C ALA A 110 -1.65 9.62 0.29
N GLU A 111 -1.30 8.35 0.55
CA GLU A 111 -1.28 7.30 -0.45
C GLU A 111 -2.62 6.56 -0.62
N GLN A 112 -3.62 6.83 0.21
CA GLN A 112 -4.90 6.12 0.21
C GLN A 112 -5.58 6.07 -1.16
N GLN A 113 -5.64 7.20 -1.88
CA GLN A 113 -6.25 7.25 -3.21
C GLN A 113 -5.46 6.48 -4.26
N ARG A 114 -4.11 6.46 -4.14
CA ARG A 114 -3.26 5.69 -5.04
C ARG A 114 -3.36 4.22 -4.75
N PHE A 115 -3.44 3.85 -3.47
CA PHE A 115 -3.70 2.48 -3.04
C PHE A 115 -5.02 1.95 -3.63
N ALA A 116 -6.11 2.70 -3.52
CA ALA A 116 -7.41 2.29 -4.07
C ALA A 116 -7.38 2.07 -5.60
N LYS A 117 -6.52 2.80 -6.34
CA LYS A 117 -6.30 2.55 -7.78
C LYS A 117 -5.40 1.34 -8.03
N ALA A 118 -4.36 1.15 -7.23
CA ALA A 118 -3.44 0.03 -7.33
C ALA A 118 -4.13 -1.30 -7.01
N ASP A 119 -4.95 -1.33 -5.96
CA ASP A 119 -5.77 -2.47 -5.51
C ASP A 119 -6.75 -2.98 -6.59
N GLN A 120 -7.03 -2.15 -7.62
CA GLN A 120 -7.86 -2.52 -8.76
C GLN A 120 -7.07 -3.02 -9.97
N ILE A 121 -5.81 -3.44 -9.83
CA ILE A 121 -4.99 -3.96 -10.92
C ILE A 121 -5.11 -5.50 -10.99
N PRO A 122 -5.41 -6.09 -12.17
CA PRO A 122 -5.78 -5.42 -13.44
C PRO A 122 -7.22 -4.90 -13.43
N THR A 123 -8.11 -5.51 -12.66
CA THR A 123 -9.49 -5.08 -12.41
C THR A 123 -9.90 -5.44 -10.98
N ALA A 124 -10.98 -4.86 -10.48
CA ALA A 124 -11.52 -5.18 -9.15
C ALA A 124 -11.97 -6.66 -8.97
N SER A 125 -12.13 -7.40 -10.07
CA SER A 125 -12.63 -8.79 -10.07
C SER A 125 -11.59 -9.84 -10.49
N LEU A 126 -10.43 -9.42 -10.98
CA LEU A 126 -9.37 -10.32 -11.43
C LEU A 126 -8.13 -10.11 -10.56
N PRO A 127 -7.59 -11.16 -9.96
CA PRO A 127 -6.39 -11.07 -9.14
C PRO A 127 -5.15 -10.71 -9.97
N ALA A 128 -4.18 -10.03 -9.35
CA ALA A 128 -2.93 -9.64 -9.98
C ALA A 128 -2.11 -10.86 -10.47
N THR A 129 -2.32 -12.01 -9.86
CA THR A 129 -1.76 -13.31 -10.26
C THR A 129 -2.11 -13.73 -11.69
N THR A 130 -3.19 -13.19 -12.28
CA THR A 130 -3.59 -13.46 -13.66
C THR A 130 -2.74 -12.72 -14.71
N VAL A 131 -2.07 -11.61 -14.33
CA VAL A 131 -1.29 -10.76 -15.24
C VAL A 131 -0.17 -11.51 -15.94
N PRO A 132 0.72 -12.25 -15.23
CA PRO A 132 1.82 -12.97 -15.89
C PRO A 132 1.32 -14.06 -16.87
N TRP A 133 0.25 -14.76 -16.52
CA TRP A 133 -0.34 -15.78 -17.41
C TRP A 133 -0.95 -15.15 -18.66
N THR A 134 -1.62 -14.01 -18.51
CA THR A 134 -2.21 -13.29 -19.64
C THR A 134 -1.12 -12.78 -20.58
N LEU A 135 -0.06 -12.16 -20.07
CA LEU A 135 1.07 -11.66 -20.87
C LEU A 135 1.80 -12.82 -21.59
N LEU A 136 2.06 -13.91 -20.89
CA LEU A 136 2.68 -15.09 -21.46
C LEU A 136 1.82 -15.68 -22.60
N SER A 137 0.51 -15.85 -22.37
CA SER A 137 -0.41 -16.38 -23.36
C SER A 137 -0.47 -15.48 -24.61
N ILE A 138 -0.58 -14.17 -24.43
CA ILE A 138 -0.54 -13.20 -25.53
C ILE A 138 0.79 -13.31 -26.29
N GLY A 139 1.91 -13.39 -25.57
CA GLY A 139 3.24 -13.53 -26.16
C GLY A 139 3.35 -14.78 -27.05
N VAL A 140 2.89 -15.94 -26.54
CA VAL A 140 2.91 -17.20 -27.29
C VAL A 140 1.98 -17.12 -28.52
N VAL A 141 0.77 -16.56 -28.37
CA VAL A 141 -0.16 -16.38 -29.49
C VAL A 141 0.42 -15.48 -30.58
N LEU A 142 1.08 -14.38 -30.20
CA LEU A 142 1.73 -13.47 -31.15
C LEU A 142 2.93 -14.10 -31.85
N MET A 143 3.70 -14.95 -31.16
CA MET A 143 4.77 -15.72 -31.80
C MET A 143 4.22 -16.72 -32.82
N GLY A 144 3.17 -17.47 -32.46
CA GLY A 144 2.50 -18.39 -33.37
C GLY A 144 1.87 -17.67 -34.56
N LEU A 145 1.19 -16.55 -34.33
CA LEU A 145 0.64 -15.73 -35.40
C LEU A 145 1.73 -15.15 -36.30
N GLY A 146 2.86 -14.71 -35.74
CA GLY A 146 4.03 -14.26 -36.50
C GLY A 146 4.60 -15.36 -37.38
N ALA A 147 4.68 -16.59 -36.92
CA ALA A 147 5.13 -17.74 -37.71
C ALA A 147 4.17 -18.05 -38.87
N VAL A 148 2.85 -18.00 -38.67
CA VAL A 148 1.86 -18.20 -39.70
C VAL A 148 1.87 -17.07 -40.76
N MET A 149 2.31 -15.87 -40.38
CA MET A 149 2.38 -14.71 -41.27
C MET A 149 3.52 -14.76 -42.30
N PHE A 150 4.41 -15.75 -42.29
CA PHE A 150 5.30 -16.01 -43.42
C PHE A 150 4.53 -16.45 -44.67
N ARG A 151 3.32 -17.04 -44.51
CA ARG A 151 2.36 -17.35 -45.60
C ARG A 151 0.99 -16.83 -45.18
N PRO A 152 0.77 -15.51 -45.22
CA PRO A 152 -0.38 -14.91 -44.57
C PRO A 152 -1.69 -15.31 -45.27
N GLY A 153 -2.56 -16.04 -44.58
CA GLY A 153 -3.95 -16.21 -44.95
C GLY A 153 -4.82 -15.01 -44.52
N LYS A 154 -5.98 -14.80 -45.18
CA LYS A 154 -6.92 -13.71 -44.78
C LYS A 154 -7.30 -13.78 -43.30
N LYS A 155 -7.47 -14.99 -42.75
CA LYS A 155 -7.82 -15.22 -41.32
C LYS A 155 -6.69 -14.78 -40.37
N ALA A 156 -5.42 -15.05 -40.70
CA ALA A 156 -4.28 -14.64 -39.89
C ALA A 156 -4.12 -13.11 -39.82
N ILE A 157 -4.33 -12.42 -40.94
CA ILE A 157 -4.31 -10.97 -41.01
C ILE A 157 -5.45 -10.37 -40.16
N ALA A 158 -6.67 -10.88 -40.29
CA ALA A 158 -7.81 -10.44 -39.48
C ALA A 158 -7.56 -10.64 -37.99
N ALA A 159 -7.01 -11.81 -37.59
CA ALA A 159 -6.63 -12.08 -36.22
C ALA A 159 -5.56 -11.08 -35.71
N GLY A 160 -4.54 -10.75 -36.50
CA GLY A 160 -3.54 -9.75 -36.16
C GLY A 160 -4.11 -8.36 -35.94
N LEU A 161 -5.08 -7.93 -36.77
CA LEU A 161 -5.78 -6.65 -36.58
C LEU A 161 -6.58 -6.63 -35.29
N VAL A 162 -7.38 -7.69 -35.03
CA VAL A 162 -8.21 -7.78 -33.82
C VAL A 162 -7.34 -7.81 -32.56
N ILE A 163 -6.30 -8.62 -32.54
CA ILE A 163 -5.39 -8.69 -31.39
C ILE A 163 -4.65 -7.36 -31.20
N GLY A 164 -4.16 -6.73 -32.27
CA GLY A 164 -3.50 -5.44 -32.21
C GLY A 164 -4.39 -4.34 -31.63
N ILE A 165 -5.66 -4.25 -32.08
CA ILE A 165 -6.65 -3.34 -31.53
C ILE A 165 -6.93 -3.64 -30.06
N ALA A 166 -7.13 -4.91 -29.71
CA ALA A 166 -7.42 -5.32 -28.34
C ALA A 166 -6.28 -4.94 -27.38
N LEU A 167 -5.02 -5.20 -27.77
CA LEU A 167 -3.84 -4.85 -26.97
C LEU A 167 -3.64 -3.34 -26.75
N VAL A 168 -4.16 -2.51 -27.65
CA VAL A 168 -4.17 -1.05 -27.47
C VAL A 168 -5.40 -0.64 -26.67
N ALA A 169 -6.58 -1.10 -27.02
CA ALA A 169 -7.84 -0.61 -26.45
C ALA A 169 -8.08 -1.08 -25.01
N VAL A 170 -7.82 -2.36 -24.70
CA VAL A 170 -8.09 -2.94 -23.39
C VAL A 170 -7.36 -2.21 -22.26
N PRO A 171 -6.05 -1.89 -22.35
CA PRO A 171 -5.37 -1.12 -21.31
C PRO A 171 -6.05 0.25 -21.03
N PHE A 172 -6.53 0.95 -22.06
CA PHE A 172 -7.22 2.23 -21.87
C PHE A 172 -8.62 2.04 -21.26
N VAL A 173 -9.38 1.06 -21.73
CA VAL A 173 -10.72 0.74 -21.18
C VAL A 173 -10.62 0.39 -19.69
N LEU A 174 -9.59 -0.38 -19.30
CA LEU A 174 -9.34 -0.75 -17.92
C LEU A 174 -8.58 0.34 -17.11
N SER A 175 -8.26 1.48 -17.74
CA SER A 175 -7.48 2.57 -17.12
C SER A 175 -6.12 2.13 -16.57
N LEU A 176 -5.51 1.09 -17.16
CA LEU A 176 -4.24 0.51 -16.68
C LEU A 176 -3.09 1.52 -16.63
N PRO A 177 -2.90 2.47 -17.59
CA PRO A 177 -1.83 3.48 -17.48
C PRO A 177 -1.94 4.33 -16.21
N GLY A 178 -3.17 4.73 -15.82
CA GLY A 178 -3.42 5.51 -14.61
C GLY A 178 -3.21 4.70 -13.34
N LYS A 179 -3.67 3.44 -13.31
CA LYS A 179 -3.48 2.52 -12.18
C LYS A 179 -2.01 2.17 -11.99
N ALA A 180 -1.28 1.83 -13.05
CA ALA A 180 0.15 1.55 -13.01
C ALA A 180 0.95 2.77 -12.51
N SER A 181 0.64 3.96 -13.00
CA SER A 181 1.28 5.20 -12.51
C SER A 181 0.97 5.46 -11.03
N ALA A 182 -0.23 5.16 -10.57
CA ALA A 182 -0.59 5.29 -9.15
C ALA A 182 0.20 4.29 -8.29
N ALA A 183 0.30 3.03 -8.72
CA ALA A 183 1.06 2.00 -8.03
C ALA A 183 2.57 2.33 -7.97
N ASP A 184 3.17 2.76 -9.08
CA ASP A 184 4.60 3.12 -9.12
C ASP A 184 4.91 4.33 -8.22
N LYS A 185 4.04 5.36 -8.19
CA LYS A 185 4.18 6.51 -7.30
C LYS A 185 4.01 6.12 -5.84
N MET A 186 2.97 5.34 -5.53
CA MET A 186 2.75 4.81 -4.18
C MET A 186 3.97 4.02 -3.70
N ASN A 187 4.52 3.14 -4.54
CA ASN A 187 5.73 2.39 -4.23
C ASN A 187 6.93 3.30 -3.94
N ALA A 188 7.12 4.38 -4.70
CA ALA A 188 8.18 5.35 -4.47
C ALA A 188 8.01 6.11 -3.14
N ASP A 189 6.79 6.54 -2.82
CA ASP A 189 6.48 7.32 -1.63
C ASP A 189 6.44 6.45 -0.36
N LEU A 190 6.12 5.15 -0.47
CA LEU A 190 6.19 4.19 0.64
C LEU A 190 7.62 3.71 0.95
N LYS A 191 8.55 3.80 0.00
CA LYS A 191 9.92 3.29 0.16
C LYS A 191 10.65 3.80 1.41
N PRO A 192 10.54 5.09 1.82
CA PRO A 192 11.19 5.58 3.04
C PRO A 192 10.58 5.04 4.33
N VAL A 193 9.27 4.75 4.33
CA VAL A 193 8.54 4.29 5.52
C VAL A 193 8.40 2.76 5.58
N TYR A 194 8.70 2.07 4.48
CA TYR A 194 8.62 0.61 4.40
C TYR A 194 10.01 -0.03 4.47
N THR A 195 10.65 0.12 5.63
CA THR A 195 12.00 -0.40 5.86
C THR A 195 12.01 -1.31 7.08
N GLN A 196 12.88 -2.33 7.07
CA GLN A 196 13.11 -3.21 8.22
C GLN A 196 13.39 -2.42 9.50
N GLN A 197 14.17 -1.33 9.40
CA GLN A 197 14.51 -0.50 10.55
C GLN A 197 13.27 0.19 11.13
N LEU A 198 12.39 0.73 10.28
CA LEU A 198 11.18 1.41 10.73
C LEU A 198 10.18 0.43 11.35
N VAL A 199 9.98 -0.74 10.72
CA VAL A 199 9.09 -1.79 11.24
C VAL A 199 9.59 -2.31 12.59
N THR A 200 10.91 -2.55 12.73
CA THR A 200 11.51 -2.96 14.00
C THR A 200 11.40 -1.87 15.06
N GLY A 201 11.63 -0.61 14.69
CA GLY A 201 11.46 0.54 15.58
C GLY A 201 10.01 0.72 16.05
N ALA A 202 9.04 0.59 15.14
CA ALA A 202 7.62 0.64 15.48
C ALA A 202 7.21 -0.48 16.44
N ALA A 203 7.72 -1.70 16.22
CA ALA A 203 7.48 -2.82 17.12
C ALA A 203 8.09 -2.59 18.51
N ALA A 204 9.29 -2.01 18.61
CA ALA A 204 9.91 -1.64 19.87
C ALA A 204 9.13 -0.54 20.61
N SER A 205 8.67 0.47 19.87
CA SER A 205 7.81 1.54 20.40
C SER A 205 6.49 0.98 20.92
N LEU A 206 5.86 0.08 20.18
CA LEU A 206 4.64 -0.60 20.59
C LEU A 206 4.86 -1.42 21.88
N ALA A 207 5.97 -2.15 21.97
CA ALA A 207 6.32 -2.92 23.18
C ALA A 207 6.52 -2.00 24.41
N THR A 208 7.11 -0.80 24.22
CA THR A 208 7.21 0.20 25.29
C THR A 208 5.82 0.66 25.77
N VAL A 209 4.89 0.95 24.85
CA VAL A 209 3.51 1.37 25.20
C VAL A 209 2.74 0.22 25.86
N GLN A 210 2.91 -1.01 25.40
CA GLN A 210 2.31 -2.20 26.02
C GLN A 210 2.79 -2.41 27.45
N ALA A 211 4.12 -2.33 27.68
CA ALA A 211 4.68 -2.45 29.01
C ALA A 211 4.20 -1.33 29.95
N MET A 212 4.12 -0.09 29.44
CA MET A 212 3.53 1.04 30.16
C MET A 212 2.07 0.76 30.55
N ALA A 213 1.25 0.30 29.62
CA ALA A 213 -0.16 0.01 29.87
C ALA A 213 -0.37 -1.09 30.92
N VAL A 214 0.43 -2.17 30.83
CA VAL A 214 0.39 -3.27 31.81
C VAL A 214 0.79 -2.76 33.21
N GLU A 215 1.89 -2.05 33.32
CA GLU A 215 2.35 -1.55 34.62
C GLU A 215 1.42 -0.49 35.20
N MET A 216 0.86 0.38 34.37
CA MET A 216 -0.12 1.38 34.77
C MET A 216 -1.36 0.73 35.37
N ASN A 217 -1.95 -0.26 34.70
CA ASN A 217 -3.17 -0.91 35.17
C ASN A 217 -2.92 -1.86 36.36
N ALA A 218 -1.80 -2.61 36.35
CA ALA A 218 -1.54 -3.62 37.37
C ALA A 218 -0.96 -3.03 38.66
N LYS A 219 -0.25 -1.88 38.58
CA LYS A 219 0.49 -1.35 39.73
C LYS A 219 0.17 0.09 40.04
N LEU A 220 0.30 1.00 39.05
CA LEU A 220 0.22 2.45 39.31
C LEU A 220 -1.18 2.89 39.72
N LEU A 221 -2.22 2.50 39.00
CA LEU A 221 -3.61 2.87 39.33
C LEU A 221 -4.05 2.28 40.69
N PRO A 222 -3.79 1.00 41.04
CA PRO A 222 -4.06 0.49 42.39
C PRO A 222 -3.30 1.23 43.49
N ALA A 223 -2.02 1.55 43.26
CA ALA A 223 -1.21 2.25 44.28
C ALA A 223 -1.78 3.67 44.54
N PHE A 224 -2.14 4.40 43.52
CA PHE A 224 -2.76 5.74 43.68
C PHE A 224 -4.16 5.66 44.29
N ALA A 225 -4.98 4.69 43.93
CA ALA A 225 -6.29 4.47 44.55
C ALA A 225 -6.17 4.16 46.04
N GLN A 226 -5.21 3.30 46.41
CA GLN A 226 -4.91 2.98 47.80
C GLN A 226 -4.43 4.20 48.61
N GLN A 227 -3.52 4.99 48.01
CA GLN A 227 -3.03 6.24 48.62
C GLN A 227 -4.15 7.25 48.83
N ALA A 228 -5.10 7.33 47.89
CA ALA A 228 -6.28 8.21 47.98
C ALA A 228 -7.38 7.64 48.90
N GLY A 229 -7.23 6.42 49.42
CA GLY A 229 -8.24 5.76 50.26
C GLY A 229 -9.53 5.42 49.57
N VAL A 230 -9.52 5.22 48.23
CA VAL A 230 -10.66 4.92 47.39
C VAL A 230 -10.47 3.62 46.58
N SER A 231 -11.55 3.09 46.03
CA SER A 231 -11.43 1.98 45.09
C SER A 231 -10.88 2.43 43.74
N VAL A 232 -10.29 1.50 42.98
CA VAL A 232 -9.76 1.82 41.62
C VAL A 232 -10.83 2.44 40.71
N PRO A 233 -12.09 1.94 40.64
CA PRO A 233 -13.14 2.60 39.86
C PRO A 233 -13.46 4.03 40.31
N GLN A 234 -13.49 4.27 41.62
CA GLN A 234 -13.71 5.65 42.15
C GLN A 234 -12.54 6.56 41.81
N PHE A 235 -11.31 6.05 41.91
CA PHE A 235 -10.12 6.79 41.50
C PHE A 235 -10.17 7.15 40.00
N GLN A 236 -10.56 6.21 39.15
CA GLN A 236 -10.72 6.46 37.72
C GLN A 236 -11.78 7.53 37.41
N GLN A 237 -12.89 7.58 38.16
CA GLN A 237 -13.89 8.67 38.06
C GLN A 237 -13.29 10.02 38.46
N GLN A 238 -12.54 10.09 39.56
CA GLN A 238 -11.84 11.31 39.97
C GLN A 238 -10.78 11.74 38.94
N LEU A 239 -10.05 10.79 38.38
CA LEU A 239 -9.09 11.01 37.31
C LEU A 239 -9.76 11.60 36.07
N GLY A 240 -10.98 11.15 35.73
CA GLY A 240 -11.78 11.70 34.63
C GLY A 240 -12.14 13.18 34.81
N LEU A 241 -12.26 13.66 36.04
CA LEU A 241 -12.48 15.08 36.33
C LEU A 241 -11.19 15.90 36.33
N ALA A 242 -10.09 15.34 36.84
CA ALA A 242 -8.81 16.05 36.97
C ALA A 242 -8.00 16.05 35.66
N ALA A 243 -7.98 14.93 34.95
CA ALA A 243 -7.19 14.69 33.74
C ALA A 243 -8.00 13.86 32.73
N PRO A 244 -9.01 14.46 32.07
CA PRO A 244 -9.94 13.74 31.19
C PRO A 244 -9.24 13.07 30.00
N GLY A 245 -8.15 13.64 29.48
CA GLY A 245 -7.38 13.06 28.40
C GLY A 245 -6.67 11.77 28.84
N LEU A 246 -6.04 11.76 30.01
CA LEU A 246 -5.43 10.57 30.57
C LEU A 246 -6.48 9.49 30.88
N ALA A 247 -7.60 9.85 31.48
CA ALA A 247 -8.68 8.90 31.77
C ALA A 247 -9.24 8.23 30.51
N ALA A 248 -9.50 9.03 29.48
CA ALA A 248 -9.96 8.52 28.18
C ALA A 248 -8.93 7.60 27.51
N ALA A 249 -7.65 7.98 27.56
CA ALA A 249 -6.57 7.15 27.02
C ALA A 249 -6.46 5.81 27.76
N ILE A 250 -6.54 5.77 29.09
CA ILE A 250 -6.52 4.54 29.88
C ILE A 250 -7.68 3.61 29.47
N GLN A 251 -8.87 4.15 29.29
CA GLN A 251 -10.06 3.37 28.86
C GLN A 251 -9.92 2.83 27.43
N ASN A 252 -9.37 3.61 26.53
CA ASN A 252 -9.23 3.25 25.13
C ASN A 252 -7.94 2.46 24.83
N MET A 253 -6.98 2.41 25.76
CA MET A 253 -5.66 1.80 25.59
C MET A 253 -5.71 0.36 25.06
N PRO A 254 -6.55 -0.57 25.57
CA PRO A 254 -6.58 -1.93 25.07
C PRO A 254 -6.95 -1.99 23.58
N ALA A 255 -7.99 -1.24 23.17
CA ALA A 255 -8.42 -1.22 21.77
C ALA A 255 -7.41 -0.50 20.86
N ALA A 256 -6.75 0.56 21.34
CA ALA A 256 -5.69 1.25 20.62
C ALA A 256 -4.48 0.33 20.41
N LEU A 257 -4.05 -0.38 21.43
CA LEU A 257 -2.94 -1.34 21.34
C LEU A 257 -3.23 -2.47 20.36
N GLU A 258 -4.46 -2.99 20.31
CA GLU A 258 -4.87 -4.00 19.34
C GLU A 258 -4.75 -3.48 17.90
N ARG A 259 -5.24 -2.25 17.64
CA ARG A 259 -5.13 -1.62 16.32
C ARG A 259 -3.68 -1.38 15.90
N PHE A 260 -2.84 -0.86 16.79
CA PHE A 260 -1.41 -0.67 16.50
C PHE A 260 -0.69 -1.99 16.31
N THR A 261 -1.01 -3.02 17.11
CA THR A 261 -0.43 -4.36 16.93
C THR A 261 -0.79 -4.91 15.55
N THR A 262 -2.06 -4.85 15.17
CA THR A 262 -2.53 -5.28 13.84
C THR A 262 -1.81 -4.51 12.72
N ALA A 263 -1.67 -3.19 12.85
CA ALA A 263 -0.97 -2.39 11.85
C ALA A 263 0.52 -2.78 11.74
N VAL A 264 1.24 -2.87 12.86
CA VAL A 264 2.66 -3.25 12.89
C VAL A 264 2.88 -4.67 12.36
N ASP A 265 2.01 -5.61 12.72
CA ASP A 265 2.08 -6.99 12.23
C ASP A 265 1.78 -7.07 10.73
N THR A 266 0.84 -6.26 10.21
CA THR A 266 0.61 -6.13 8.77
C THR A 266 1.85 -5.64 8.04
N PHE A 267 2.52 -4.59 8.55
CA PHE A 267 3.78 -4.11 7.97
C PHE A 267 4.88 -5.18 7.99
N ARG A 268 4.99 -5.90 9.11
CA ARG A 268 5.99 -6.96 9.27
C ARG A 268 5.74 -8.13 8.33
N ALA A 269 4.49 -8.60 8.26
CA ALA A 269 4.11 -9.74 7.43
C ALA A 269 4.34 -9.47 5.94
N ASN A 270 4.15 -8.23 5.49
CA ASN A 270 4.28 -7.86 4.07
C ASN A 270 5.65 -7.24 3.71
N LEU A 271 6.66 -7.37 4.56
CA LEU A 271 7.97 -6.76 4.29
C LEU A 271 8.71 -7.47 3.15
N ASP A 272 8.66 -8.80 3.11
CA ASP A 272 9.31 -9.62 2.08
C ASP A 272 8.59 -9.48 0.73
N GLU A 273 7.26 -9.37 0.75
CA GLU A 273 6.43 -9.10 -0.43
C GLU A 273 6.77 -7.72 -1.01
N TYR A 274 6.86 -6.70 -0.15
CA TYR A 274 7.26 -5.37 -0.57
C TYR A 274 8.67 -5.37 -1.19
N ASP A 275 9.62 -6.06 -0.58
CA ASP A 275 10.98 -6.19 -1.10
C ASP A 275 11.02 -6.84 -2.49
N SER A 276 10.10 -7.74 -2.77
CA SER A 276 9.95 -8.39 -4.07
C SER A 276 9.39 -7.45 -5.15
N ILE A 277 8.49 -6.53 -4.78
CA ILE A 277 7.81 -5.64 -5.74
C ILE A 277 8.47 -4.27 -5.89
N LYS A 278 9.20 -3.77 -4.88
CA LYS A 278 9.76 -2.40 -4.83
C LYS A 278 10.68 -2.03 -6.01
N SER A 279 11.25 -3.03 -6.69
CA SER A 279 12.13 -2.85 -7.85
C SER A 279 11.42 -2.92 -9.20
N VAL A 280 10.14 -3.31 -9.22
CA VAL A 280 9.37 -3.50 -10.44
C VAL A 280 8.51 -2.27 -10.70
N SER A 281 8.63 -1.70 -11.90
CA SER A 281 7.76 -0.62 -12.35
C SER A 281 6.70 -1.18 -13.30
N LEU A 282 5.44 -0.86 -13.02
CA LEU A 282 4.29 -1.31 -13.82
C LEU A 282 4.06 -0.44 -15.07
N VAL A 283 4.45 0.83 -15.02
CA VAL A 283 4.27 1.76 -16.14
C VAL A 283 4.95 1.28 -17.43
N PRO A 284 6.23 0.87 -17.45
CA PRO A 284 6.86 0.32 -18.66
C PRO A 284 6.18 -0.93 -19.18
N ILE A 285 5.65 -1.78 -18.30
CA ILE A 285 4.93 -3.01 -18.69
C ILE A 285 3.68 -2.67 -19.49
N VAL A 286 2.87 -1.74 -18.97
CA VAL A 286 1.63 -1.29 -19.64
C VAL A 286 1.93 -0.62 -20.98
N TRP A 287 2.93 0.26 -21.04
CA TRP A 287 3.31 0.91 -22.30
C TRP A 287 3.90 -0.05 -23.32
N THR A 288 4.65 -1.06 -22.89
CA THR A 288 5.13 -2.12 -23.78
C THR A 288 3.98 -2.92 -24.37
N LEU A 289 2.92 -3.19 -23.58
CA LEU A 289 1.71 -3.86 -24.07
C LEU A 289 1.02 -3.02 -25.17
N ILE A 290 0.83 -1.72 -24.92
CA ILE A 290 0.20 -0.78 -25.87
C ILE A 290 1.05 -0.66 -27.15
N ALA A 291 2.36 -0.46 -27.02
CA ALA A 291 3.28 -0.34 -28.14
C ALA A 291 3.33 -1.63 -28.97
N GLY A 292 3.38 -2.79 -28.30
CA GLY A 292 3.32 -4.09 -28.98
C GLY A 292 2.01 -4.30 -29.75
N GLY A 293 0.89 -3.86 -29.17
CA GLY A 293 -0.41 -3.85 -29.84
C GLY A 293 -0.41 -2.97 -31.10
N ALA A 294 0.11 -1.74 -30.99
CA ALA A 294 0.21 -0.81 -32.11
C ALA A 294 1.09 -1.38 -33.25
N VAL A 295 2.25 -1.94 -32.93
CA VAL A 295 3.11 -2.61 -33.91
C VAL A 295 2.42 -3.79 -34.56
N THR A 296 1.72 -4.62 -33.77
CA THR A 296 0.97 -5.76 -34.28
C THR A 296 -0.13 -5.32 -35.25
N PHE A 297 -0.87 -4.29 -34.89
CA PHE A 297 -1.91 -3.69 -35.76
C PHE A 297 -1.32 -3.15 -37.07
N LEU A 298 -0.25 -2.34 -36.98
CA LEU A 298 0.40 -1.76 -38.16
C LEU A 298 0.91 -2.82 -39.14
N VAL A 299 1.59 -3.87 -38.62
CA VAL A 299 2.05 -4.96 -39.45
C VAL A 299 0.90 -5.72 -40.12
N ALA A 300 -0.20 -5.93 -39.41
CA ALA A 300 -1.38 -6.56 -40.01
C ALA A 300 -2.06 -5.66 -41.05
N ALA A 301 -2.12 -4.35 -40.78
CA ALA A 301 -2.72 -3.37 -41.70
C ALA A 301 -1.93 -3.24 -43.00
N THR A 302 -0.58 -3.19 -42.96
CA THR A 302 0.25 -3.13 -44.17
C THR A 302 0.01 -4.33 -45.08
N LEU A 303 -0.11 -5.53 -44.51
CA LEU A 303 -0.41 -6.76 -45.27
C LEU A 303 -1.81 -6.73 -45.91
N VAL A 304 -2.77 -5.98 -45.37
CA VAL A 304 -4.08 -5.75 -46.03
C VAL A 304 -3.91 -4.86 -47.25
N PHE A 305 -3.13 -3.77 -47.16
CA PHE A 305 -2.92 -2.83 -48.24
C PHE A 305 -2.14 -3.44 -49.41
N GLU A 306 -1.08 -4.21 -49.12
CA GLU A 306 -0.30 -4.89 -50.18
C GLU A 306 -1.12 -5.89 -50.98
N ARG A 307 -2.20 -6.43 -50.44
CA ARG A 307 -3.09 -7.39 -51.10
C ARG A 307 -4.21 -6.76 -51.90
N ARG A 308 -4.39 -5.45 -51.85
CA ARG A 308 -5.35 -4.79 -52.78
C ARG A 308 -4.75 -4.86 -54.17
N PRO A 309 -5.34 -5.63 -55.13
CA PRO A 309 -4.89 -5.61 -56.49
C PRO A 309 -4.94 -4.16 -56.97
N ALA A 310 -3.93 -3.74 -57.70
CA ALA A 310 -3.88 -2.46 -58.36
C ALA A 310 -5.07 -2.38 -59.34
N ALA A 311 -6.23 -1.97 -58.83
CA ALA A 311 -7.45 -1.78 -59.62
C ALA A 311 -7.40 -0.40 -60.32
N PHE A 312 -6.33 -0.18 -61.05
CA PHE A 312 -6.28 0.87 -62.07
C PHE A 312 -5.57 0.29 -63.31
N ASP A 313 -6.17 -0.73 -63.89
CA ASP A 313 -5.90 -1.01 -65.28
C ASP A 313 -6.69 0.06 -66.11
N VAL A 314 -5.95 1.08 -66.51
CA VAL A 314 -6.47 2.12 -67.43
C VAL A 314 -6.86 1.36 -68.69
N ARG A 315 -8.16 1.18 -68.92
CA ARG A 315 -8.72 0.64 -70.16
C ARG A 315 -8.02 1.31 -71.31
N ALA A 316 -7.24 0.54 -72.03
CA ALA A 316 -6.73 0.93 -73.33
C ALA A 316 -7.91 1.42 -74.19
N VAL A 317 -7.88 2.68 -74.51
CA VAL A 317 -8.80 3.29 -75.47
C VAL A 317 -8.63 2.58 -76.81
N PRO A 318 -9.64 1.95 -77.38
CA PRO A 318 -9.49 1.30 -78.67
C PRO A 318 -9.26 2.39 -79.70
N SER A 319 -8.09 2.34 -80.37
CA SER A 319 -7.77 3.23 -81.49
C SER A 319 -8.83 3.02 -82.64
N ARG A 320 -9.66 4.00 -82.82
CA ARG A 320 -10.51 4.08 -84.02
C ARG A 320 -9.62 4.09 -85.25
N LYS A 321 -9.54 2.99 -86.02
CA LYS A 321 -9.09 3.05 -87.43
C LYS A 321 -10.10 3.84 -88.24
N ALA A 322 -9.62 4.99 -88.77
CA ALA A 322 -10.31 5.74 -89.82
C ALA A 322 -10.14 4.94 -91.14
N ALA A 323 -11.24 4.69 -91.81
CA ALA A 323 -11.28 4.31 -93.24
C ALA A 323 -11.59 5.51 -94.07
#